data_721f4c8c48f9f238333577b1b9afd731
#
_entry.id   721f4c8c48f9f238333577b1b9afd731
#
_cell.length_a   1.000
_cell.length_b   1.000
_cell.length_c   1.000
_cell.angle_alpha   90.00
_cell.angle_beta   90.00
_cell.angle_gamma   90.00
#
_symmetry.space_group_name_H-M   'P 1'
#
loop_
_entity.id
_entity.type
_entity.pdbx_description
1 polymer ?
#
loop_
_entity_poly.entity_id
_entity_poly.type
_entity_poly.pdbx_seq_one_letter_code
_entity_poly.pdbx_strand_id
1 'polypeptide(L)'
;MRKNDKTVNRLIDRYGYYAYWVKLNKSMRCECVNPSTKEPNKECKHCLGTGYYISIHKIFLASREGKEYESDRAQSFAVTPKIMYAKNFVDFGKDDLIIDSESVYTVYTFQHIRGKEGHQAYTKVIAPDLKLNKSQFLKLFKELIYEQLQNRK
;
A
#
# COMPACT_ATOMS: atom_id res chain seq x y z
N MET A 1 14.15 10.66 25.11
CA MET A 1 12.90 10.51 24.35
C MET A 1 13.07 11.23 23.02
N ARG A 2 12.99 10.50 21.95
CA ARG A 2 13.02 11.13 20.64
C ARG A 2 11.70 11.89 20.45
N LYS A 3 11.77 13.21 20.31
CA LYS A 3 10.61 14.09 20.09
C LYS A 3 9.75 13.65 18.90
N ASN A 4 10.31 12.83 18.00
CA ASN A 4 9.69 12.45 16.75
C ASN A 4 8.50 11.48 16.90
N ASP A 5 8.51 10.58 17.90
CA ASP A 5 7.48 9.55 18.01
C ASP A 5 6.10 10.13 18.38
N LYS A 6 6.06 11.09 19.29
CA LYS A 6 4.81 11.80 19.63
C LYS A 6 4.32 12.64 18.45
N THR A 7 5.25 13.19 17.67
CA THR A 7 4.94 14.03 16.52
C THR A 7 4.30 13.23 15.40
N VAL A 8 4.80 12.02 15.11
CA VAL A 8 4.24 11.17 14.05
C VAL A 8 2.81 10.73 14.39
N ASN A 9 2.55 10.25 15.60
CA ASN A 9 1.20 9.85 15.99
C ASN A 9 0.21 11.02 15.98
N ARG A 10 0.63 12.21 16.42
CA ARG A 10 -0.19 13.43 16.31
C ARG A 10 -0.46 13.81 14.86
N LEU A 11 0.52 13.62 14.00
CA LEU A 11 0.40 13.91 12.57
C LEU A 11 -0.60 12.94 11.92
N ILE A 12 -0.55 11.65 12.29
CA ILE A 12 -1.52 10.65 11.83
C ILE A 12 -2.93 11.02 12.32
N ASP A 13 -3.08 11.40 13.61
CA ASP A 13 -4.38 11.77 14.15
C ASP A 13 -4.97 13.01 13.49
N ARG A 14 -4.13 13.99 13.16
CA ARG A 14 -4.57 15.28 12.64
C ARG A 14 -4.79 15.30 11.13
N TYR A 15 -3.92 14.62 10.38
CA TYR A 15 -3.90 14.68 8.91
C TYR A 15 -4.14 13.32 8.25
N GLY A 16 -4.39 12.29 9.05
CA GLY A 16 -4.63 10.96 8.52
C GLY A 16 -5.95 10.86 7.77
N TYR A 17 -5.99 9.89 6.89
CA TYR A 17 -7.14 9.56 6.08
C TYR A 17 -7.21 8.05 5.88
N TYR A 18 -8.36 7.55 5.47
CA TYR A 18 -8.53 6.14 5.16
C TYR A 18 -8.07 5.86 3.73
N ALA A 19 -7.31 4.78 3.60
CA ALA A 19 -6.89 4.22 2.33
C ALA A 19 -7.17 2.72 2.31
N TYR A 20 -7.06 2.09 1.16
CA TYR A 20 -7.16 0.64 1.03
C TYR A 20 -5.77 0.05 0.83
N TRP A 21 -5.51 -1.00 1.59
CA TRP A 21 -4.30 -1.79 1.47
C TRP A 21 -4.65 -3.13 0.83
N VAL A 22 -4.06 -3.40 -0.32
CA VAL A 22 -4.19 -4.67 -1.03
C VAL A 22 -2.97 -5.51 -0.70
N LYS A 23 -3.15 -6.47 0.19
CA LYS A 23 -2.09 -7.39 0.60
C LYS A 23 -2.01 -8.56 -0.36
N LEU A 24 -0.82 -8.82 -0.89
CA LEU A 24 -0.55 -9.96 -1.76
C LEU A 24 -0.17 -11.19 -0.94
N ASN A 25 -0.85 -12.29 -1.15
CA ASN A 25 -0.43 -13.58 -0.61
C ASN A 25 0.52 -14.26 -1.59
N LYS A 26 1.82 -14.01 -1.43
CA LYS A 26 2.86 -14.51 -2.34
C LYS A 26 3.06 -16.02 -2.29
N SER A 27 2.51 -16.71 -1.30
CA SER A 27 2.52 -18.17 -1.23
C SER A 27 1.42 -18.83 -2.07
N MET A 28 0.43 -18.04 -2.54
CA MET A 28 -0.70 -18.54 -3.31
C MET A 28 -0.85 -17.77 -4.62
N ARG A 29 -0.49 -18.40 -5.72
CA ARG A 29 -0.69 -17.81 -7.04
C ARG A 29 -2.16 -17.90 -7.46
N CYS A 30 -2.63 -16.88 -8.13
CA CYS A 30 -3.98 -16.88 -8.70
C CYS A 30 -4.06 -17.90 -9.86
N GLU A 31 -5.21 -18.52 -10.01
CA GLU A 31 -5.48 -19.50 -11.06
C GLU A 31 -5.38 -18.91 -12.48
N CYS A 32 -5.51 -17.58 -12.61
CA CYS A 32 -5.39 -16.90 -13.90
C CYS A 32 -3.96 -16.85 -14.47
N VAL A 33 -2.96 -17.21 -13.66
CA VAL A 33 -1.55 -17.18 -14.09
C VAL A 33 -1.32 -18.27 -15.12
N ASN A 34 -0.79 -17.87 -16.28
CA ASN A 34 -0.45 -18.80 -17.35
C ASN A 34 0.72 -19.70 -16.89
N PRO A 35 0.58 -21.03 -16.87
CA PRO A 35 1.62 -21.93 -16.40
C PRO A 35 2.88 -21.91 -17.27
N SER A 36 2.78 -21.53 -18.53
CA SER A 36 3.93 -21.46 -19.46
C SER A 36 4.69 -20.14 -19.37
N THR A 37 3.99 -19.01 -19.46
CA THR A 37 4.60 -17.68 -19.40
C THR A 37 4.77 -17.15 -17.97
N LYS A 38 4.03 -17.73 -17.03
CA LYS A 38 3.93 -17.28 -15.63
C LYS A 38 3.43 -15.85 -15.46
N GLU A 39 2.74 -15.35 -16.47
CA GLU A 39 2.13 -14.03 -16.43
C GLU A 39 0.68 -14.10 -15.97
N PRO A 40 0.23 -13.16 -15.11
CA PRO A 40 -1.16 -13.08 -14.71
C PRO A 40 -2.03 -12.48 -15.81
N ASN A 41 -3.31 -12.83 -15.79
CA ASN A 41 -4.31 -12.13 -16.58
C ASN A 41 -4.56 -10.74 -15.97
N LYS A 42 -4.27 -9.69 -16.72
CA LYS A 42 -4.40 -8.30 -16.26
C LYS A 42 -5.84 -7.88 -15.98
N GLU A 43 -6.81 -8.61 -16.51
CA GLU A 43 -8.23 -8.35 -16.30
C GLU A 43 -8.85 -9.24 -15.21
N CYS A 44 -8.05 -10.02 -14.53
CA CYS A 44 -8.54 -10.92 -13.48
C CYS A 44 -9.05 -10.16 -12.27
N LYS A 45 -10.31 -10.34 -11.91
CA LYS A 45 -10.94 -9.72 -10.74
C LYS A 45 -10.49 -10.31 -9.41
N HIS A 46 -10.00 -11.55 -9.41
CA HIS A 46 -9.58 -12.24 -8.18
C HIS A 46 -8.21 -11.76 -7.66
N CYS A 47 -7.31 -11.41 -8.55
CA CYS A 47 -5.97 -10.94 -8.18
C CYS A 47 -5.68 -9.50 -8.60
N LEU A 48 -6.61 -8.84 -9.26
CA LEU A 48 -6.45 -7.50 -9.83
C LEU A 48 -5.22 -7.37 -10.76
N GLY A 49 -4.88 -8.44 -11.43
CA GLY A 49 -3.74 -8.48 -12.34
C GLY A 49 -2.39 -8.69 -11.65
N THR A 50 -2.35 -8.92 -10.34
CA THR A 50 -1.10 -9.12 -9.58
C THR A 50 -0.53 -10.53 -9.70
N GLY A 51 -1.35 -11.50 -10.01
CA GLY A 51 -0.97 -12.92 -10.10
C GLY A 51 -0.99 -13.67 -8.78
N TYR A 52 -1.36 -13.03 -7.69
CA TYR A 52 -1.47 -13.63 -6.36
C TYR A 52 -2.87 -13.44 -5.79
N TYR A 53 -3.29 -14.31 -4.90
CA TYR A 53 -4.48 -14.05 -4.10
C TYR A 53 -4.25 -12.81 -3.26
N ILE A 54 -5.28 -12.00 -3.13
CA ILE A 54 -5.22 -10.72 -2.42
C ILE A 54 -6.21 -10.69 -1.27
N SER A 55 -5.89 -9.88 -0.26
CA SER A 55 -6.84 -9.44 0.76
C SER A 55 -6.85 -7.92 0.80
N ILE A 56 -8.03 -7.33 0.97
CA ILE A 56 -8.22 -5.89 0.97
C ILE A 56 -8.57 -5.44 2.38
N HIS A 57 -7.79 -4.49 2.88
CA HIS A 57 -7.96 -3.93 4.22
C HIS A 57 -8.11 -2.42 4.14
N LYS A 58 -9.01 -1.87 4.96
CA LYS A 58 -9.12 -0.43 5.13
C LYS A 58 -8.17 -0.02 6.25
N ILE A 59 -7.27 0.91 5.96
CA ILE A 59 -6.27 1.40 6.91
C ILE A 59 -6.34 2.92 7.05
N PHE A 60 -5.95 3.41 8.22
CA PHE A 60 -5.83 4.83 8.49
C PHE A 60 -4.35 5.22 8.51
N LEU A 61 -3.97 6.17 7.67
CA LEU A 61 -2.58 6.59 7.53
C LEU A 61 -2.48 8.08 7.20
N ALA A 62 -1.29 8.64 7.42
CA ALA A 62 -0.92 9.96 6.93
C ALA A 62 0.22 9.82 5.93
N SER A 63 0.31 10.71 4.97
CA SER A 63 1.34 10.67 3.94
C SER A 63 2.02 12.03 3.76
N ARG A 64 3.25 11.97 3.28
CA ARG A 64 4.00 13.14 2.83
C ARG A 64 4.86 12.78 1.63
N GLU A 65 5.33 13.77 0.90
CA GLU A 65 6.28 13.55 -0.18
C GLU A 65 7.66 13.17 0.37
N GLY A 66 8.27 12.16 -0.24
CA GLY A 66 9.58 11.64 0.17
C GLY A 66 10.76 12.32 -0.51
N LYS A 67 10.81 13.66 -0.49
CA LYS A 67 11.89 14.43 -1.14
C LYS A 67 13.29 14.06 -0.66
N GLU A 68 13.42 13.63 0.56
CA GLU A 68 14.68 13.16 1.13
C GLU A 68 15.28 11.95 0.42
N TYR A 69 14.45 11.17 -0.28
CA TYR A 69 14.90 10.02 -1.07
C TYR A 69 15.32 10.37 -2.49
N GLU A 70 15.03 11.58 -2.96
CA GLU A 70 15.45 12.02 -4.28
C GLU A 70 16.97 12.21 -4.37
N SER A 71 17.60 12.70 -3.29
CA SER A 71 19.03 12.97 -3.28
C SER A 71 19.89 11.71 -3.25
N ASP A 72 19.45 10.69 -2.49
CA ASP A 72 20.26 9.50 -2.25
C ASP A 72 19.96 8.35 -3.22
N ARG A 73 18.78 8.33 -3.80
CA ARG A 73 18.30 7.24 -4.67
C ARG A 73 17.53 7.75 -5.90
N ALA A 74 17.88 8.90 -6.40
CA ALA A 74 17.23 9.49 -7.59
C ALA A 74 17.19 8.57 -8.81
N GLN A 75 18.12 7.63 -8.90
CA GLN A 75 18.17 6.62 -9.96
C GLN A 75 17.20 5.44 -9.75
N SER A 76 16.69 5.26 -8.54
CA SER A 76 15.82 4.13 -8.20
C SER A 76 14.33 4.41 -8.44
N PHE A 77 13.92 5.66 -8.48
CA PHE A 77 12.52 6.06 -8.64
C PHE A 77 12.36 7.04 -9.80
N ALA A 78 11.43 6.75 -10.69
CA ALA A 78 11.06 7.65 -11.78
C ALA A 78 10.29 8.90 -11.31
N VAL A 79 9.75 8.85 -10.09
CA VAL A 79 9.05 9.94 -9.41
C VAL A 79 9.37 9.89 -7.92
N THR A 80 9.20 11.02 -7.23
CA THR A 80 9.32 11.10 -5.78
C THR A 80 8.34 10.12 -5.10
N PRO A 81 8.84 9.17 -4.30
CA PRO A 81 7.96 8.26 -3.58
C PRO A 81 7.19 8.99 -2.48
N LYS A 82 6.02 8.50 -2.12
CA LYS A 82 5.34 8.92 -0.90
C LYS A 82 5.86 8.15 0.30
N ILE A 83 5.95 8.86 1.42
CA ILE A 83 6.19 8.26 2.72
C ILE A 83 4.87 8.25 3.47
N MET A 84 4.46 7.08 3.92
CA MET A 84 3.20 6.87 4.63
C MET A 84 3.47 6.40 6.05
N TYR A 85 2.65 6.84 6.97
CA TYR A 85 2.73 6.48 8.38
C TYR A 85 1.39 5.91 8.83
N ALA A 86 1.39 4.67 9.25
CA ALA A 86 0.22 4.00 9.81
C ALA A 86 0.41 3.79 11.32
N LYS A 87 -0.67 3.94 12.10
CA LYS A 87 -0.63 3.60 13.53
C LYS A 87 -0.43 2.11 13.70
N ASN A 88 0.28 1.76 14.76
CA ASN A 88 0.58 0.38 15.12
C ASN A 88 1.47 -0.32 14.07
N PHE A 89 1.70 -1.60 14.30
CA PHE A 89 2.43 -2.42 13.35
C PHE A 89 1.47 -3.01 12.33
N VAL A 90 1.56 -2.52 11.10
CA VAL A 90 0.85 -3.07 9.97
C VAL A 90 1.79 -4.00 9.21
N ASP A 91 1.36 -5.21 8.98
CA ASP A 91 2.16 -6.25 8.32
C ASP A 91 2.14 -6.11 6.79
N PHE A 92 2.67 -4.99 6.32
CA PHE A 92 2.85 -4.78 4.88
C PHE A 92 3.83 -5.79 4.30
N GLY A 93 3.60 -6.19 3.06
CA GLY A 93 4.56 -6.94 2.27
C GLY A 93 5.15 -6.07 1.17
N LYS A 94 6.37 -6.39 0.75
CA LYS A 94 6.94 -5.79 -0.44
C LYS A 94 6.02 -6.08 -1.65
N ASP A 95 5.83 -5.09 -2.50
CA ASP A 95 4.93 -5.13 -3.66
C ASP A 95 3.43 -5.11 -3.34
N ASP A 96 3.04 -5.04 -2.07
CA ASP A 96 1.66 -4.73 -1.72
C ASP A 96 1.25 -3.38 -2.30
N LEU A 97 -0.05 -3.17 -2.47
CA LEU A 97 -0.57 -1.95 -3.06
C LEU A 97 -1.34 -1.14 -2.02
N ILE A 98 -1.21 0.17 -2.10
CA ILE A 98 -1.98 1.12 -1.30
C ILE A 98 -2.74 2.03 -2.25
N ILE A 99 -4.06 2.09 -2.07
CA ILE A 99 -4.94 2.88 -2.91
C ILE A 99 -5.48 4.04 -2.09
N ASP A 100 -5.14 5.23 -2.53
CA ASP A 100 -5.53 6.49 -1.92
C ASP A 100 -6.29 7.32 -2.95
N SER A 101 -7.58 7.51 -2.74
CA SER A 101 -8.45 8.19 -3.68
C SER A 101 -8.33 7.60 -5.10
N GLU A 102 -7.69 8.28 -6.03
CA GLU A 102 -7.48 7.81 -7.41
C GLU A 102 -6.02 7.42 -7.68
N SER A 103 -5.20 7.38 -6.66
CA SER A 103 -3.78 7.05 -6.78
C SER A 103 -3.49 5.66 -6.23
N VAL A 104 -2.57 4.96 -6.88
CA VAL A 104 -2.11 3.64 -6.48
C VAL A 104 -0.61 3.70 -6.23
N TYR A 105 -0.19 3.21 -5.08
CA TYR A 105 1.21 3.16 -4.67
C TYR A 105 1.62 1.71 -4.45
N THR A 106 2.86 1.39 -4.79
CA THR A 106 3.45 0.08 -4.52
C THR A 106 4.36 0.16 -3.30
N VAL A 107 4.20 -0.73 -2.34
CA VAL A 107 5.08 -0.79 -1.18
C VAL A 107 6.47 -1.25 -1.62
N TYR A 108 7.44 -0.36 -1.53
CA TYR A 108 8.83 -0.66 -1.83
C TYR A 108 9.56 -1.20 -0.60
N THR A 109 9.42 -0.51 0.54
CA THR A 109 9.98 -0.94 1.82
C THR A 109 9.13 -0.38 2.95
N PHE A 110 9.24 -1.00 4.11
CA PHE A 110 8.55 -0.54 5.33
C PHE A 110 9.42 -0.80 6.54
N GLN A 111 9.15 -0.07 7.61
CA GLN A 111 9.85 -0.18 8.88
C GLN A 111 8.86 -0.04 10.04
N HIS A 112 8.89 -1.01 10.94
CA HIS A 112 8.17 -0.91 12.21
C HIS A 112 9.00 -0.09 13.19
N ILE A 113 8.43 0.98 13.70
CA ILE A 113 9.09 1.87 14.66
C ILE A 113 8.39 1.72 16.00
N ARG A 114 9.13 1.24 16.99
CA ARG A 114 8.64 1.10 18.36
C ARG A 114 8.84 2.39 19.11
N GLY A 115 7.79 2.86 19.77
CA GLY A 115 7.90 3.91 20.76
C GLY A 115 8.58 3.38 22.03
N LYS A 116 9.20 4.30 22.79
CA LYS A 116 9.69 3.98 24.15
C LYS A 116 8.52 4.00 25.11
N GLU A 117 8.56 3.10 26.11
CA GLU A 117 7.69 3.04 27.31
C GLU A 117 6.32 3.74 27.17
N GLY A 118 5.29 2.98 26.78
CA GLY A 118 3.92 3.50 26.66
C GLY A 118 3.61 4.38 25.46
N HIS A 119 4.57 4.60 24.56
CA HIS A 119 4.35 5.29 23.30
C HIS A 119 3.85 4.32 22.23
N GLN A 120 2.87 4.78 21.47
CA GLN A 120 2.33 3.98 20.37
C GLN A 120 3.39 3.78 19.29
N ALA A 121 3.48 2.52 18.83
CA ALA A 121 4.26 2.16 17.67
C ALA A 121 3.59 2.66 16.37
N TYR A 122 4.37 2.81 15.34
CA TYR A 122 3.86 3.11 14.00
C TYR A 122 4.67 2.39 12.93
N THR A 123 4.12 2.29 11.75
CA THR A 123 4.79 1.73 10.57
C THR A 123 5.04 2.83 9.55
N LYS A 124 6.30 2.99 9.16
CA LYS A 124 6.71 3.89 8.09
C LYS A 124 6.83 3.10 6.80
N VAL A 125 6.17 3.55 5.74
CA VAL A 125 6.17 2.90 4.43
C VAL A 125 6.71 3.87 3.39
N ILE A 126 7.56 3.37 2.51
CA ILE A 126 8.03 4.09 1.33
C ILE A 126 7.36 3.46 0.12
N ALA A 127 6.53 4.23 -0.58
CA ALA A 127 5.69 3.75 -1.65
C ALA A 127 5.75 4.67 -2.88
N PRO A 128 6.46 4.26 -3.94
CA PRO A 128 6.40 4.96 -5.22
C PRO A 128 5.03 4.78 -5.90
N ASP A 129 4.68 5.73 -6.75
CA ASP A 129 3.46 5.68 -7.54
C ASP A 129 3.51 4.54 -8.57
N LEU A 130 2.42 3.78 -8.67
CA LEU A 130 2.27 2.75 -9.69
C LEU A 130 1.89 3.40 -11.02
N LYS A 131 2.79 3.37 -11.98
CA LYS A 131 2.56 3.97 -13.31
C LYS A 131 1.94 2.99 -14.31
N LEU A 132 2.40 1.74 -14.30
CA LEU A 132 1.96 0.74 -15.26
C LEU A 132 0.59 0.17 -14.89
N ASN A 133 -0.33 0.17 -15.85
CA ASN A 133 -1.67 -0.42 -15.71
C ASN A 133 -2.53 0.18 -14.58
N LYS A 134 -2.21 1.40 -14.14
CA LYS A 134 -2.93 2.09 -13.05
C LYS A 134 -4.43 2.21 -13.33
N SER A 135 -4.81 2.66 -14.52
CA SER A 135 -6.21 2.86 -14.89
C SER A 135 -7.01 1.57 -14.88
N GLN A 136 -6.44 0.50 -15.42
CA GLN A 136 -7.07 -0.82 -15.43
C GLN A 136 -7.17 -1.40 -14.03
N PHE A 137 -6.13 -1.27 -13.22
CA PHE A 137 -6.13 -1.70 -11.83
C PHE A 137 -7.24 -1.00 -11.02
N LEU A 138 -7.32 0.32 -11.13
CA LEU A 138 -8.35 1.11 -10.44
C LEU A 138 -9.76 0.72 -10.87
N LYS A 139 -9.98 0.46 -12.15
CA LYS A 139 -11.26 -0.02 -12.65
C LYS A 139 -11.67 -1.34 -12.02
N LEU A 140 -10.79 -2.33 -12.02
CA LEU A 140 -11.03 -3.64 -11.41
C LEU A 140 -11.25 -3.53 -9.90
N PHE A 141 -10.47 -2.71 -9.23
CA PHE A 141 -10.60 -2.47 -7.80
C PHE A 141 -11.95 -1.85 -7.43
N LYS A 142 -12.38 -0.83 -8.15
CA LYS A 142 -13.70 -0.20 -7.94
C LYS A 142 -14.85 -1.18 -8.15
N GLU A 143 -14.77 -2.01 -9.19
CA GLU A 143 -15.75 -3.07 -9.44
C GLU A 143 -15.80 -4.08 -8.29
N LEU A 144 -14.65 -4.54 -7.82
CA LEU A 144 -14.55 -5.50 -6.73
C LEU A 144 -15.12 -4.94 -5.40
N ILE A 145 -14.78 -3.72 -5.06
CA ILE A 145 -15.31 -3.05 -3.87
C ILE A 145 -16.82 -2.87 -3.95
N TYR A 146 -17.32 -2.48 -5.12
CA TYR A 146 -18.77 -2.34 -5.35
C TYR A 146 -19.50 -3.68 -5.15
N GLU A 147 -18.98 -4.76 -5.71
CA GLU A 147 -19.54 -6.11 -5.52
C GLU A 147 -19.55 -6.53 -4.05
N GLN A 148 -18.48 -6.27 -3.30
CA GLN A 148 -18.41 -6.58 -1.87
C GLN A 148 -19.44 -5.78 -1.06
N LEU A 149 -19.68 -4.53 -1.39
CA LEU A 149 -20.69 -3.69 -0.72
C LEU A 149 -22.12 -4.19 -1.02
N GLN A 150 -22.37 -4.64 -2.24
CA GLN A 150 -23.66 -5.23 -2.61
C GLN A 150 -23.95 -6.53 -1.86
N ASN A 151 -22.95 -7.37 -1.70
CA ASN A 151 -23.09 -8.67 -1.01
C ASN A 151 -23.27 -8.55 0.52
N ARG A 152 -23.01 -7.38 1.10
CA ARG A 152 -23.23 -7.12 2.54
C ARG A 152 -24.62 -6.59 2.87
N LYS A 153 -25.42 -6.32 1.88
CA LYS A 153 -26.84 -6.02 2.05
C LYS A 153 -27.64 -7.31 2.02
#